data_24831e52aa73f95dcb92b102eb4863d0
#
_entry.id   24831e52aa73f95dcb92b102eb4863d0
#
_cell.length_a   1.000
_cell.length_b   1.000
_cell.length_c   1.000
_cell.angle_alpha   90.00
_cell.angle_beta   90.00
_cell.angle_gamma   90.00
#
_symmetry.space_group_name_H-M   'P 1'
#
loop_
_entity.id
_entity.type
_entity.pdbx_description
1 polymer ?
#
loop_
_entity_poly.entity_id
_entity_poly.type
_entity_poly.pdbx_seq_one_letter_code
_entity_poly.pdbx_strand_id
1 'polypeptide(L)'
;MIRFEYYLRRQSSVSSEGFQVAWHESLKEPWLDVLTSLGCQRALAVLGQDNDLFVQMNRARGGSMQAPFDLVLELWWGTEAEAVQALIGGGLEQLADLVAAQAAWLDAGQSPAWLAMEYPQVNPTPEDLVASAGSVLKKLQFPLQHRRDLSEAAARQYWLQSHGPLIRQHAPDSGIARYVQVHRLDHPVNANIAAALGFV
;
A
#
# COMPACT_ATOMS: atom_id res chain seq x y z
N MET A 1 -2.02 0.68 14.44
CA MET A 1 -2.46 1.95 13.83
C MET A 1 -3.39 1.64 12.66
N ILE A 2 -4.29 2.56 12.36
CA ILE A 2 -5.13 2.47 11.17
C ILE A 2 -4.37 3.04 9.99
N ARG A 3 -4.46 2.36 8.85
CA ARG A 3 -3.71 2.70 7.66
C ARG A 3 -4.60 2.62 6.43
N PHE A 4 -4.60 3.66 5.61
CA PHE A 4 -5.12 3.61 4.26
C PHE A 4 -3.98 3.26 3.32
N GLU A 5 -4.21 2.31 2.44
CA GLU A 5 -3.28 1.91 1.39
C GLU A 5 -3.93 2.14 0.04
N TYR A 6 -3.23 2.82 -0.84
CA TYR A 6 -3.63 3.02 -2.22
C TYR A 6 -2.52 2.57 -3.15
N TYR A 7 -2.76 1.50 -3.86
CA TYR A 7 -1.84 0.87 -4.79
C TYR A 7 -2.11 1.42 -6.19
N LEU A 8 -1.28 2.31 -6.68
CA LEU A 8 -1.47 3.02 -7.93
C LEU A 8 -0.73 2.34 -9.08
N ARG A 9 -1.43 2.19 -10.20
CA ARG A 9 -0.86 1.78 -11.49
C ARG A 9 -0.84 2.96 -12.43
N ARG A 10 0.26 3.07 -13.15
CA ARG A 10 0.35 3.98 -14.31
C ARG A 10 -0.47 3.44 -15.47
N GLN A 11 -0.85 4.32 -16.39
CA GLN A 11 -1.39 3.93 -17.68
C GLN A 11 -0.41 3.05 -18.45
N SER A 12 -0.91 2.07 -19.18
CA SER A 12 -0.08 1.14 -19.97
C SER A 12 0.73 1.84 -21.08
N SER A 13 0.29 3.00 -21.52
CA SER A 13 1.01 3.85 -22.51
C SER A 13 2.17 4.64 -21.91
N VAL A 14 2.28 4.72 -20.60
CA VAL A 14 3.34 5.45 -19.87
C VAL A 14 4.44 4.47 -19.48
N SER A 15 5.71 4.80 -19.70
CA SER A 15 6.83 3.99 -19.22
C SER A 15 7.02 4.16 -17.70
N SER A 16 7.65 3.17 -17.04
CA SER A 16 7.99 3.25 -15.61
C SER A 16 8.87 4.49 -15.31
N GLU A 17 9.90 4.70 -16.10
CA GLU A 17 10.76 5.88 -15.99
C GLU A 17 10.00 7.18 -16.17
N GLY A 18 9.16 7.27 -17.23
CA GLY A 18 8.32 8.44 -17.50
C GLY A 18 7.38 8.76 -16.35
N PHE A 19 6.78 7.73 -15.73
CA PHE A 19 5.94 7.90 -14.56
C PHE A 19 6.73 8.43 -13.34
N GLN A 20 7.92 7.87 -13.09
CA GLN A 20 8.76 8.32 -11.97
C GLN A 20 9.19 9.78 -12.14
N VAL A 21 9.61 10.17 -13.34
CA VAL A 21 9.95 11.57 -13.65
C VAL A 21 8.73 12.46 -13.42
N ALA A 22 7.59 12.12 -14.01
CA ALA A 22 6.37 12.91 -13.83
C ALA A 22 5.93 13.02 -12.38
N TRP A 23 6.08 11.93 -11.59
CA TRP A 23 5.78 11.96 -10.15
C TRP A 23 6.62 13.02 -9.44
N HIS A 24 7.92 13.05 -9.69
CA HIS A 24 8.81 14.01 -9.03
C HIS A 24 8.61 15.46 -9.50
N GLU A 25 8.27 15.66 -10.76
CA GLU A 25 8.22 16.99 -11.36
C GLU A 25 6.85 17.67 -11.26
N SER A 26 5.76 16.90 -11.32
CA SER A 26 4.43 17.49 -11.46
C SER A 26 3.30 16.79 -10.73
N LEU A 27 3.36 15.45 -10.55
CA LEU A 27 2.21 14.74 -10.01
C LEU A 27 2.10 14.82 -8.50
N LYS A 28 3.22 14.83 -7.76
CA LYS A 28 3.23 14.71 -6.29
C LYS A 28 2.65 15.92 -5.55
N GLU A 29 2.82 17.14 -6.07
CA GLU A 29 2.40 18.36 -5.34
C GLU A 29 0.89 18.38 -5.08
N PRO A 30 -0.01 18.12 -6.07
CA PRO A 30 -1.44 18.01 -5.80
C PRO A 30 -1.79 16.91 -4.79
N TRP A 31 -1.02 15.79 -4.75
CA TRP A 31 -1.22 14.77 -3.74
C TRP A 31 -0.88 15.27 -2.35
N LEU A 32 0.21 16.02 -2.17
CA LEU A 32 0.59 16.57 -0.87
C LEU A 32 -0.50 17.49 -0.30
N ASP A 33 -1.13 18.31 -1.14
CA ASP A 33 -2.24 19.19 -0.74
C ASP A 33 -3.43 18.38 -0.24
N VAL A 34 -3.87 17.37 -1.00
CA VAL A 34 -4.98 16.50 -0.60
C VAL A 34 -4.63 15.71 0.66
N LEU A 35 -3.46 15.07 0.72
CA LEU A 35 -3.04 14.28 1.88
C LEU A 35 -2.93 15.12 3.15
N THR A 36 -2.50 16.37 3.03
CA THR A 36 -2.47 17.31 4.16
C THR A 36 -3.88 17.63 4.66
N SER A 37 -4.84 17.82 3.74
CA SER A 37 -6.24 18.11 4.10
C SER A 37 -6.95 16.96 4.81
N LEU A 38 -6.50 15.72 4.58
CA LEU A 38 -7.07 14.52 5.23
C LEU A 38 -6.71 14.39 6.72
N GLY A 39 -5.84 15.24 7.26
CA GLY A 39 -5.45 15.23 8.67
C GLY A 39 -4.79 13.91 9.13
N CYS A 40 -4.16 13.18 8.23
CA CYS A 40 -3.40 11.99 8.61
C CYS A 40 -2.15 12.38 9.41
N GLN A 41 -1.77 11.54 10.37
CA GLN A 41 -0.58 11.77 11.22
C GLN A 41 0.72 11.57 10.44
N ARG A 42 0.67 10.73 9.40
CA ARG A 42 1.81 10.40 8.57
C ARG A 42 1.31 10.01 7.17
N ALA A 43 2.08 10.40 6.15
CA ALA A 43 1.90 9.94 4.79
C ALA A 43 3.24 9.49 4.19
N LEU A 44 3.22 8.42 3.42
CA LEU A 44 4.37 7.96 2.62
C LEU A 44 3.93 7.68 1.20
N ALA A 45 4.76 8.09 0.25
CA ALA A 45 4.70 7.67 -1.14
C ALA A 45 5.88 6.72 -1.42
N VAL A 46 5.58 5.49 -1.79
CA VAL A 46 6.56 4.44 -2.05
C VAL A 46 6.56 4.14 -3.54
N LEU A 47 7.54 4.66 -4.26
CA LEU A 47 7.71 4.40 -5.69
C LEU A 47 8.24 2.99 -5.92
N GLY A 48 7.62 2.29 -6.87
CA GLY A 48 8.11 1.02 -7.37
C GLY A 48 9.48 1.19 -8.01
N GLN A 49 10.34 0.21 -7.82
CA GLN A 49 11.66 0.18 -8.47
C GLN A 49 11.76 -1.04 -9.36
N ASP A 50 12.16 -0.84 -10.60
CA ASP A 50 12.54 -1.93 -11.49
C ASP A 50 13.85 -2.52 -11.00
N ASN A 51 13.83 -3.78 -10.60
CA ASN A 51 15.01 -4.51 -10.16
C ASN A 51 14.84 -6.01 -10.35
N ASP A 52 15.96 -6.72 -10.34
CA ASP A 52 15.99 -8.18 -10.53
C ASP A 52 15.31 -8.98 -9.41
N LEU A 53 15.07 -8.35 -8.25
CA LEU A 53 14.45 -9.04 -7.11
C LEU A 53 13.04 -9.50 -7.46
N PHE A 54 12.23 -8.65 -8.10
CA PHE A 54 10.90 -9.05 -8.55
C PHE A 54 10.96 -10.24 -9.52
N VAL A 55 11.89 -10.20 -10.48
CA VAL A 55 12.07 -11.27 -11.47
C VAL A 55 12.42 -12.59 -10.79
N GLN A 56 13.37 -12.56 -9.85
CA GLN A 56 13.77 -13.73 -9.07
C GLN A 56 12.63 -14.30 -8.23
N MET A 57 11.89 -13.43 -7.55
CA MET A 57 10.74 -13.81 -6.72
C MET A 57 9.59 -14.39 -7.55
N ASN A 58 9.27 -13.77 -8.69
CA ASN A 58 8.24 -14.26 -9.59
C ASN A 58 8.61 -15.65 -10.12
N ARG A 59 9.87 -15.84 -10.52
CA ARG A 59 10.39 -17.16 -10.95
C ARG A 59 10.27 -18.21 -9.84
N ALA A 60 10.65 -17.87 -8.61
CA ALA A 60 10.55 -18.76 -7.46
C ALA A 60 9.10 -19.15 -7.12
N ARG A 61 8.12 -18.34 -7.53
CA ARG A 61 6.68 -18.58 -7.37
C ARG A 61 5.99 -19.11 -8.62
N GLY A 62 6.76 -19.66 -9.56
CA GLY A 62 6.23 -20.26 -10.79
C GLY A 62 5.63 -19.27 -11.79
N GLY A 63 6.01 -18.00 -11.76
CA GLY A 63 5.53 -16.97 -12.67
C GLY A 63 4.11 -16.46 -12.36
N SER A 64 3.59 -16.73 -11.16
CA SER A 64 2.20 -16.43 -10.79
C SER A 64 1.99 -15.02 -10.20
N MET A 65 3.06 -14.24 -10.02
CA MET A 65 2.94 -12.89 -9.45
C MET A 65 2.42 -11.91 -10.50
N GLN A 66 1.52 -11.03 -10.08
CA GLN A 66 1.12 -9.89 -10.89
C GLN A 66 2.25 -8.86 -11.00
N ALA A 67 2.22 -8.04 -12.03
CA ALA A 67 3.17 -6.94 -12.18
C ALA A 67 3.15 -6.03 -10.95
N PRO A 68 4.30 -5.48 -10.52
CA PRO A 68 4.36 -4.55 -9.39
C PRO A 68 3.49 -3.31 -9.62
N PHE A 69 3.04 -2.69 -8.54
CA PHE A 69 2.44 -1.36 -8.59
C PHE A 69 3.53 -0.30 -8.75
N ASP A 70 3.19 0.79 -9.41
CA ASP A 70 4.15 1.87 -9.72
C ASP A 70 4.36 2.80 -8.53
N LEU A 71 3.32 2.98 -7.72
CA LEU A 71 3.34 3.79 -6.51
C LEU A 71 2.40 3.20 -5.46
N VAL A 72 2.80 3.24 -4.20
CA VAL A 72 1.90 2.95 -3.07
C VAL A 72 1.86 4.15 -2.15
N LEU A 73 0.67 4.68 -1.91
CA LEU A 73 0.43 5.69 -0.90
C LEU A 73 -0.04 5.01 0.38
N GLU A 74 0.58 5.39 1.47
CA GLU A 74 0.28 4.89 2.80
C GLU A 74 -0.01 6.09 3.71
N LEU A 75 -1.20 6.11 4.34
CA LEU A 75 -1.60 7.16 5.26
C LEU A 75 -2.01 6.56 6.59
N TRP A 76 -1.65 7.20 7.69
CA TRP A 76 -1.93 6.70 9.03
C TRP A 76 -2.74 7.67 9.86
N TRP A 77 -3.67 7.11 10.64
CA TRP A 77 -4.42 7.78 11.69
C TRP A 77 -4.28 7.03 13.01
N GLY A 78 -4.50 7.73 14.11
CA GLY A 78 -4.46 7.15 15.44
C GLY A 78 -5.60 6.16 15.68
N THR A 79 -6.79 6.49 15.19
CA THR A 79 -8.02 5.72 15.37
C THR A 79 -8.74 5.43 14.05
N GLU A 80 -9.58 4.40 14.07
CA GLU A 80 -10.47 4.06 12.96
C GLU A 80 -11.48 5.19 12.68
N ALA A 81 -12.04 5.76 13.75
CA ALA A 81 -13.00 6.84 13.63
C ALA A 81 -12.42 8.08 12.92
N GLU A 82 -11.19 8.47 13.23
CA GLU A 82 -10.48 9.56 12.54
C GLU A 82 -10.30 9.26 11.05
N ALA A 83 -9.83 8.06 10.72
CA ALA A 83 -9.62 7.64 9.33
C ALA A 83 -10.93 7.60 8.53
N VAL A 84 -11.97 6.99 9.10
CA VAL A 84 -13.30 6.91 8.47
C VAL A 84 -13.87 8.32 8.27
N GLN A 85 -13.81 9.18 9.28
CA GLN A 85 -14.31 10.56 9.19
C GLN A 85 -13.55 11.37 8.14
N ALA A 86 -12.22 11.23 8.05
CA ALA A 86 -11.41 11.90 7.04
C ALA A 86 -11.82 11.49 5.62
N LEU A 87 -12.03 10.19 5.41
CA LEU A 87 -12.40 9.65 4.10
C LEU A 87 -13.82 10.04 3.69
N ILE A 88 -14.83 9.78 4.54
CA ILE A 88 -16.24 10.07 4.21
C ILE A 88 -16.60 11.56 4.31
N GLY A 89 -15.81 12.35 5.03
CA GLY A 89 -15.99 13.80 5.20
C GLY A 89 -15.50 14.63 4.02
N GLY A 90 -15.44 14.05 2.81
CA GLY A 90 -14.99 14.70 1.58
C GLY A 90 -13.63 14.24 1.08
N GLY A 91 -12.89 13.46 1.86
CA GLY A 91 -11.56 12.96 1.46
C GLY A 91 -11.60 12.03 0.25
N LEU A 92 -12.61 11.16 0.16
CA LEU A 92 -12.78 10.29 -1.01
C LEU A 92 -13.10 11.06 -2.29
N GLU A 93 -13.89 12.14 -2.19
CA GLU A 93 -14.18 13.01 -3.33
C GLU A 93 -12.90 13.70 -3.81
N GLN A 94 -12.14 14.30 -2.90
CA GLN A 94 -10.85 14.93 -3.24
C GLN A 94 -9.86 13.95 -3.88
N LEU A 95 -9.76 12.71 -3.37
CA LEU A 95 -8.90 11.67 -3.95
C LEU A 95 -9.39 11.26 -5.33
N ALA A 96 -10.70 11.10 -5.53
CA ALA A 96 -11.30 10.75 -6.81
C ALA A 96 -11.07 11.84 -7.86
N ASP A 97 -11.28 13.10 -7.50
CA ASP A 97 -11.02 14.26 -8.37
C ASP A 97 -9.56 14.34 -8.78
N LEU A 98 -8.65 14.10 -7.83
CA LEU A 98 -7.21 14.10 -8.09
C LEU A 98 -6.80 12.98 -9.05
N VAL A 99 -7.32 11.78 -8.86
CA VAL A 99 -7.07 10.63 -9.76
C VAL A 99 -7.64 10.91 -11.15
N ALA A 100 -8.84 11.47 -11.23
CA ALA A 100 -9.45 11.87 -12.49
C ALA A 100 -8.64 12.96 -13.22
N ALA A 101 -8.12 13.95 -12.49
CA ALA A 101 -7.26 14.99 -13.05
C ALA A 101 -5.92 14.42 -13.57
N GLN A 102 -5.49 13.30 -13.05
CA GLN A 102 -4.24 12.61 -13.45
C GLN A 102 -4.49 11.36 -14.31
N ALA A 103 -5.67 11.23 -14.93
CA ALA A 103 -6.06 10.05 -15.72
C ALA A 103 -5.14 9.75 -16.93
N ALA A 104 -4.38 10.74 -17.41
CA ALA A 104 -3.36 10.50 -18.44
C ALA A 104 -2.17 9.66 -17.93
N TRP A 105 -1.97 9.63 -16.61
CA TRP A 105 -0.87 8.97 -15.94
C TRP A 105 -1.28 7.73 -15.15
N LEU A 106 -2.49 7.74 -14.57
CA LEU A 106 -2.99 6.74 -13.64
C LEU A 106 -4.13 5.93 -14.24
N ASP A 107 -4.08 4.61 -14.04
CA ASP A 107 -5.17 3.69 -14.34
C ASP A 107 -5.97 3.42 -13.05
N ALA A 108 -7.03 4.18 -12.84
CA ALA A 108 -7.88 4.07 -11.66
C ALA A 108 -8.49 2.67 -11.50
N GLY A 109 -8.91 2.05 -12.61
CA GLY A 109 -9.53 0.71 -12.59
C GLY A 109 -8.61 -0.41 -12.13
N GLN A 110 -7.30 -0.20 -12.24
CA GLN A 110 -6.25 -1.14 -11.79
C GLN A 110 -5.54 -0.70 -10.50
N SER A 111 -6.08 0.32 -9.83
CA SER A 111 -5.47 0.95 -8.65
C SER A 111 -6.31 0.74 -7.40
N PRO A 112 -6.24 -0.42 -6.75
CA PRO A 112 -7.04 -0.72 -5.57
C PRO A 112 -6.58 0.06 -4.33
N ALA A 113 -7.56 0.40 -3.48
CA ALA A 113 -7.33 1.06 -2.19
C ALA A 113 -8.22 0.46 -1.09
N TRP A 114 -7.76 0.54 0.15
CA TRP A 114 -8.53 0.09 1.31
C TRP A 114 -8.03 0.67 2.61
N LEU A 115 -8.92 0.70 3.58
CA LEU A 115 -8.58 0.98 4.98
C LEU A 115 -8.23 -0.34 5.68
N ALA A 116 -7.17 -0.34 6.46
CA ALA A 116 -6.59 -1.53 7.07
C ALA A 116 -6.08 -1.27 8.50
N MET A 117 -5.84 -2.34 9.22
CA MET A 117 -5.18 -2.35 10.53
C MET A 117 -3.77 -2.94 10.42
N GLU A 118 -2.82 -2.27 11.02
CA GLU A 118 -1.44 -2.77 11.16
C GLU A 118 -1.25 -3.69 12.36
N TYR A 119 -0.54 -4.78 12.13
CA TYR A 119 -0.11 -5.74 13.14
C TYR A 119 1.41 -5.92 13.07
N PRO A 120 2.19 -5.10 13.80
CA PRO A 120 3.65 -5.23 13.83
C PRO A 120 4.08 -6.59 14.36
N GLN A 121 4.92 -7.29 13.62
CA GLN A 121 5.47 -8.61 13.98
C GLN A 121 6.94 -8.51 14.33
N VAL A 122 7.73 -7.73 13.58
CA VAL A 122 9.10 -7.36 13.87
C VAL A 122 9.18 -5.84 13.75
N ASN A 123 9.40 -5.14 14.85
CA ASN A 123 9.39 -3.68 14.87
C ASN A 123 10.24 -3.14 16.04
N PRO A 124 11.57 -3.41 16.01
CA PRO A 124 12.45 -3.08 17.13
C PRO A 124 12.66 -1.56 17.30
N THR A 125 12.59 -0.79 16.23
CA THR A 125 12.78 0.66 16.21
C THR A 125 11.74 1.30 15.31
N PRO A 126 10.48 1.45 15.79
CA PRO A 126 9.36 1.85 14.93
C PRO A 126 9.52 3.25 14.30
N GLU A 127 10.25 4.15 14.96
CA GLU A 127 10.43 5.53 14.53
C GLU A 127 11.51 5.68 13.45
N ASP A 128 12.54 4.85 13.50
CA ASP A 128 13.82 5.10 12.80
C ASP A 128 13.97 4.23 11.53
N LEU A 129 13.21 3.14 11.42
CA LEU A 129 13.40 2.17 10.34
C LEU A 129 12.53 2.51 9.12
N VAL A 130 12.99 3.45 8.31
CA VAL A 130 12.34 3.84 7.06
C VAL A 130 13.30 3.61 5.90
N ALA A 131 12.87 2.79 4.94
CA ALA A 131 13.59 2.68 3.67
C ALA A 131 13.41 3.99 2.88
N SER A 132 14.51 4.62 2.51
CA SER A 132 14.54 5.86 1.75
C SER A 132 15.49 5.74 0.56
N ALA A 133 15.43 6.70 -0.36
CA ALA A 133 16.36 6.78 -1.46
C ALA A 133 17.82 6.82 -0.92
N GLY A 134 18.67 5.94 -1.44
CA GLY A 134 20.07 5.84 -1.00
C GLY A 134 20.32 5.03 0.26
N SER A 135 19.27 4.58 1.00
CA SER A 135 19.46 3.67 2.12
C SER A 135 19.73 2.24 1.64
N VAL A 136 20.39 1.43 2.49
CA VAL A 136 20.59 0.00 2.22
C VAL A 136 19.31 -0.81 2.42
N LEU A 137 18.31 -0.24 3.10
CA LEU A 137 17.04 -0.89 3.34
C LEU A 137 16.21 -0.96 2.07
N LYS A 138 15.54 -2.08 1.86
CA LYS A 138 14.54 -2.27 0.81
C LYS A 138 13.19 -2.54 1.46
N LYS A 139 12.17 -1.81 1.03
CA LYS A 139 10.79 -2.06 1.43
C LYS A 139 10.13 -2.98 0.41
N LEU A 140 9.67 -4.13 0.88
CA LEU A 140 8.88 -5.06 0.08
C LEU A 140 7.42 -4.97 0.52
N GLN A 141 6.52 -4.80 -0.45
CA GLN A 141 5.09 -4.79 -0.23
C GLN A 141 4.44 -5.89 -1.05
N PHE A 142 3.65 -6.71 -0.40
CA PHE A 142 2.96 -7.84 -1.00
C PHE A 142 1.47 -7.75 -0.72
N PRO A 143 0.67 -7.14 -1.60
CA PRO A 143 -0.79 -7.32 -1.57
C PRO A 143 -1.08 -8.78 -1.84
N LEU A 144 -1.76 -9.43 -0.89
CA LEU A 144 -2.03 -10.87 -0.94
C LEU A 144 -3.54 -11.11 -1.02
N GLN A 145 -3.93 -12.04 -1.86
CA GLN A 145 -5.25 -12.65 -1.81
C GLN A 145 -5.17 -13.94 -1.00
N HIS A 146 -6.17 -14.18 -0.15
CA HIS A 146 -6.25 -15.45 0.55
C HIS A 146 -6.61 -16.60 -0.42
N ARG A 147 -6.27 -17.80 -0.04
CA ARG A 147 -6.63 -19.01 -0.80
C ARG A 147 -8.16 -19.11 -0.89
N ARG A 148 -8.66 -19.53 -2.05
CA ARG A 148 -10.10 -19.63 -2.32
C ARG A 148 -10.83 -20.67 -1.47
N ASP A 149 -10.10 -21.64 -0.90
CA ASP A 149 -10.63 -22.68 0.00
C ASP A 149 -10.65 -22.26 1.46
N LEU A 150 -10.19 -21.04 1.79
CA LEU A 150 -10.25 -20.47 3.14
C LEU A 150 -11.22 -19.30 3.17
N SER A 151 -11.91 -19.15 4.30
CA SER A 151 -12.59 -17.89 4.58
C SER A 151 -11.57 -16.80 4.88
N GLU A 152 -11.95 -15.55 4.64
CA GLU A 152 -11.08 -14.39 4.97
C GLU A 152 -10.69 -14.38 6.46
N ALA A 153 -11.62 -14.69 7.35
CA ALA A 153 -11.35 -14.78 8.79
C ALA A 153 -10.33 -15.87 9.12
N ALA A 154 -10.45 -17.06 8.54
CA ALA A 154 -9.50 -18.15 8.75
C ALA A 154 -8.12 -17.82 8.19
N ALA A 155 -8.05 -17.17 7.02
CA ALA A 155 -6.80 -16.73 6.44
C ALA A 155 -6.10 -15.66 7.29
N ARG A 156 -6.84 -14.67 7.80
CA ARG A 156 -6.32 -13.64 8.72
C ARG A 156 -5.80 -14.26 10.02
N GLN A 157 -6.56 -15.18 10.60
CA GLN A 157 -6.17 -15.88 11.83
C GLN A 157 -4.86 -16.66 11.62
N TYR A 158 -4.77 -17.43 10.54
CA TYR A 158 -3.55 -18.15 10.21
C TYR A 158 -2.36 -17.19 10.02
N TRP A 159 -2.58 -16.09 9.31
CA TRP A 159 -1.51 -15.13 9.04
C TRP A 159 -0.98 -14.49 10.33
N LEU A 160 -1.87 -14.13 11.26
CA LEU A 160 -1.49 -13.58 12.55
C LEU A 160 -0.87 -14.61 13.49
N GLN A 161 -1.48 -15.79 13.63
CA GLN A 161 -1.16 -16.74 14.69
C GLN A 161 -0.10 -17.78 14.29
N SER A 162 0.10 -18.00 13.01
CA SER A 162 1.05 -18.99 12.50
C SER A 162 2.18 -18.34 11.70
N HIS A 163 1.85 -17.57 10.67
CA HIS A 163 2.86 -16.96 9.80
C HIS A 163 3.63 -15.84 10.51
N GLY A 164 2.97 -14.99 11.29
CA GLY A 164 3.62 -13.91 12.04
C GLY A 164 4.69 -14.43 13.01
N PRO A 165 4.38 -15.40 13.90
CA PRO A 165 5.37 -16.05 14.77
C PRO A 165 6.53 -16.68 14.00
N LEU A 166 6.26 -17.35 12.87
CA LEU A 166 7.30 -17.95 12.04
C LEU A 166 8.29 -16.89 11.52
N ILE A 167 7.78 -15.76 11.02
CA ILE A 167 8.66 -14.67 10.58
C ILE A 167 9.46 -14.09 11.74
N ARG A 168 8.83 -13.87 12.92
CA ARG A 168 9.56 -13.38 14.11
C ARG A 168 10.72 -14.30 14.49
N GLN A 169 10.52 -15.61 14.40
CA GLN A 169 11.56 -16.62 14.73
C GLN A 169 12.74 -16.53 13.76
N HIS A 170 12.49 -16.31 12.47
CA HIS A 170 13.52 -16.36 11.41
C HIS A 170 14.03 -14.97 10.97
N ALA A 171 13.44 -13.89 11.48
CA ALA A 171 13.80 -12.54 11.07
C ALA A 171 15.30 -12.22 11.28
N PRO A 172 15.94 -12.59 12.41
CA PRO A 172 17.36 -12.30 12.63
C PRO A 172 18.26 -12.91 11.55
N ASP A 173 17.98 -14.17 11.16
CA ASP A 173 18.80 -14.90 10.18
C ASP A 173 18.48 -14.51 8.73
N SER A 174 17.30 -13.91 8.51
CA SER A 174 16.82 -13.54 7.16
C SER A 174 17.09 -12.08 6.81
N GLY A 175 17.71 -11.29 7.70
CA GLY A 175 17.95 -9.88 7.50
C GLY A 175 16.67 -9.02 7.46
N ILE A 176 15.56 -9.53 8.02
CA ILE A 176 14.29 -8.81 8.13
C ILE A 176 14.38 -7.84 9.31
N ALA A 177 14.64 -6.58 8.99
CA ALA A 177 14.75 -5.54 10.00
C ALA A 177 13.37 -5.07 10.51
N ARG A 178 12.34 -5.13 9.69
CA ARG A 178 10.94 -4.79 10.04
C ARG A 178 9.96 -5.66 9.27
N TYR A 179 8.94 -6.16 9.95
CA TYR A 179 7.82 -6.86 9.34
C TYR A 179 6.51 -6.42 9.98
N VAL A 180 5.60 -5.94 9.16
CA VAL A 180 4.26 -5.52 9.57
C VAL A 180 3.25 -6.23 8.67
N GLN A 181 2.30 -6.91 9.29
CA GLN A 181 1.11 -7.40 8.59
C GLN A 181 0.08 -6.28 8.55
N VAL A 182 -0.53 -6.06 7.40
CA VAL A 182 -1.57 -5.06 7.19
C VAL A 182 -2.82 -5.77 6.72
N HIS A 183 -3.85 -5.78 7.57
CA HIS A 183 -5.08 -6.50 7.31
C HIS A 183 -6.20 -5.52 6.96
N ARG A 184 -6.78 -5.66 5.77
CA ARG A 184 -7.94 -4.89 5.36
C ARG A 184 -9.03 -4.98 6.43
N LEU A 185 -9.58 -3.84 6.82
CA LEU A 185 -10.69 -3.81 7.79
C LEU A 185 -11.96 -4.39 7.18
N ASP A 186 -12.71 -5.11 8.00
CA ASP A 186 -14.09 -5.48 7.70
C ASP A 186 -15.00 -4.30 8.09
N HIS A 187 -15.01 -3.26 7.24
CA HIS A 187 -15.74 -2.03 7.47
C HIS A 187 -16.39 -1.54 6.17
N PRO A 188 -17.66 -1.04 6.21
CA PRO A 188 -18.39 -0.56 5.03
C PRO A 188 -17.66 0.54 4.23
N VAL A 189 -16.78 1.31 4.88
CA VAL A 189 -15.96 2.34 4.22
C VAL A 189 -15.16 1.80 3.04
N ASN A 190 -14.75 0.53 3.09
CA ASN A 190 -14.00 -0.08 1.99
C ASN A 190 -14.83 -0.25 0.71
N ALA A 191 -16.14 -0.41 0.81
CA ALA A 191 -17.03 -0.36 -0.35
C ALA A 191 -17.16 1.07 -0.90
N ASN A 192 -17.23 2.07 -0.01
CA ASN A 192 -17.26 3.48 -0.43
C ASN A 192 -15.96 3.89 -1.12
N ILE A 193 -14.81 3.43 -0.60
CA ILE A 193 -13.50 3.66 -1.22
C ILE A 193 -13.47 3.08 -2.63
N ALA A 194 -13.88 1.82 -2.81
CA ALA A 194 -13.90 1.18 -4.12
C ALA A 194 -14.81 1.92 -5.12
N ALA A 195 -16.01 2.29 -4.67
CA ALA A 195 -16.97 3.02 -5.49
C ALA A 195 -16.45 4.41 -5.90
N ALA A 196 -15.86 5.16 -4.96
CA ALA A 196 -15.38 6.51 -5.21
C ALA A 196 -14.14 6.54 -6.13
N LEU A 197 -13.20 5.59 -5.94
CA LEU A 197 -11.95 5.56 -6.70
C LEU A 197 -12.03 4.72 -7.99
N GLY A 198 -13.17 4.06 -8.25
CA GLY A 198 -13.47 3.43 -9.54
C GLY A 198 -12.70 2.14 -9.84
N PHE A 199 -12.20 1.43 -8.82
CA PHE A 199 -11.57 0.12 -9.02
C PHE A 199 -12.54 -1.03 -8.70
N VAL A 200 -12.29 -2.23 -9.27
CA VAL A 200 -13.14 -3.43 -9.14
C VAL A 200 -12.43 -4.52 -8.34
#